data_6a90ca3897e483761cf4de55125154d3
#
_entry.id   6a90ca3897e483761cf4de55125154d3
#
_cell.length_a   1.000
_cell.length_b   1.000
_cell.length_c   1.000
_cell.angle_alpha   90.00
_cell.angle_beta   90.00
_cell.angle_gamma   90.00
#
_symmetry.space_group_name_H-M   'P 1'
#
loop_
_entity.id
_entity.type
_entity.pdbx_description
1 polymer ?
#
loop_
_entity_poly.entity_id
_entity_poly.type
_entity_poly.pdbx_seq_one_letter_code
_entity_poly.pdbx_strand_id
1 'polypeptide(L)'
;RWVLEAGDCKSLAVQRIARLGIDKAVAPYERVRLHPRGSFFMICVEGSGRVLLDGRWQTLGKGTACMAPPRVPNAFHVLPGKAWRFLWLRYEEPAFVTPLVSASSPVKVKVDVGQLLHVWEGLRAEWESTRDAKALHHWVELIQHHARRLAEPWRRDERLRKLWAKVEQRIAEDWSVAMLAHEAHVSEEHFRRLCWKELGRSPIAHLTSLRVQAAQQLLASTNDKQE
;
A
#
# COMPACT_ATOMS: atom_id res chain seq x y z
N ARG A 1 -10.40 -18.67 -7.42
CA ARG A 1 -9.84 -17.87 -6.33
C ARG A 1 -8.91 -18.74 -5.50
N TRP A 2 -7.69 -18.26 -5.21
CA TRP A 2 -6.76 -18.88 -4.27
C TRP A 2 -6.24 -17.84 -3.28
N VAL A 3 -6.19 -18.20 -1.99
CA VAL A 3 -5.76 -17.29 -0.91
C VAL A 3 -4.92 -18.07 0.08
N LEU A 4 -3.84 -17.48 0.56
CA LEU A 4 -2.99 -17.98 1.64
C LEU A 4 -2.85 -16.91 2.71
N GLU A 5 -3.04 -17.30 3.97
CA GLU A 5 -3.01 -16.40 5.13
C GLU A 5 -1.80 -16.66 6.03
N ALA A 6 -1.38 -15.64 6.77
CA ALA A 6 -0.26 -15.75 7.70
C ALA A 6 -0.50 -16.78 8.83
N GLY A 7 -1.77 -17.00 9.18
CA GLY A 7 -2.15 -18.03 10.16
C GLY A 7 -1.83 -19.45 9.72
N ASP A 8 -1.88 -19.69 8.39
CA ASP A 8 -1.62 -21.00 7.79
C ASP A 8 -0.15 -21.18 7.40
N CYS A 9 0.53 -20.10 7.02
CA CYS A 9 1.90 -20.11 6.52
C CYS A 9 2.81 -19.16 7.32
N LYS A 10 3.62 -19.72 8.22
CA LYS A 10 4.53 -18.94 9.10
C LYS A 10 5.47 -18.02 8.32
N SER A 11 5.91 -18.41 7.13
CA SER A 11 6.80 -17.58 6.28
C SER A 11 6.16 -16.26 5.89
N LEU A 12 4.85 -16.21 5.69
CA LEU A 12 4.12 -14.95 5.46
C LEU A 12 4.19 -14.03 6.69
N ALA A 13 3.95 -14.58 7.88
CA ALA A 13 3.99 -13.82 9.13
C ALA A 13 5.38 -13.18 9.37
N VAL A 14 6.46 -13.92 9.10
CA VAL A 14 7.85 -13.41 9.19
C VAL A 14 8.06 -12.17 8.31
N GLN A 15 7.48 -12.16 7.12
CA GLN A 15 7.55 -11.03 6.18
C GLN A 15 6.44 -9.99 6.38
N ARG A 16 5.63 -10.11 7.45
CA ARG A 16 4.46 -9.26 7.72
C ARG A 16 3.43 -9.25 6.59
N ILE A 17 3.37 -10.27 5.79
CA ILE A 17 2.32 -10.47 4.81
C ILE A 17 1.15 -11.11 5.53
N ALA A 18 0.06 -10.36 5.74
CA ALA A 18 -1.14 -10.88 6.40
C ALA A 18 -1.84 -11.93 5.54
N ARG A 19 -1.92 -11.66 4.24
CA ARG A 19 -2.47 -12.59 3.24
C ARG A 19 -2.07 -12.20 1.83
N LEU A 20 -2.08 -13.17 0.93
CA LEU A 20 -1.90 -12.98 -0.50
C LEU A 20 -2.79 -13.94 -1.29
N GLY A 21 -2.93 -13.70 -2.59
CA GLY A 21 -3.73 -14.60 -3.40
C GLY A 21 -3.72 -14.30 -4.90
N ILE A 22 -4.46 -15.14 -5.61
CA ILE A 22 -4.78 -15.02 -7.03
C ILE A 22 -6.30 -15.00 -7.14
N ASP A 23 -6.86 -13.92 -7.68
CA ASP A 23 -8.28 -13.79 -7.92
C ASP A 23 -8.60 -13.69 -9.42
N LYS A 24 -9.72 -14.27 -9.82
CA LYS A 24 -10.40 -13.98 -11.08
C LYS A 24 -11.77 -13.41 -10.72
N ALA A 25 -11.94 -12.13 -11.01
CA ALA A 25 -13.15 -11.39 -10.68
C ALA A 25 -13.95 -11.05 -11.93
N VAL A 26 -15.26 -11.10 -11.81
CA VAL A 26 -16.25 -10.65 -12.81
C VAL A 26 -17.25 -9.73 -12.10
N ALA A 27 -17.93 -8.87 -12.84
CA ALA A 27 -18.95 -8.01 -12.24
C ALA A 27 -20.15 -8.86 -11.70
N PRO A 28 -20.77 -8.45 -10.58
CA PRO A 28 -20.42 -7.32 -9.73
C PRO A 28 -19.31 -7.68 -8.73
N TYR A 29 -18.14 -7.12 -8.90
CA TYR A 29 -17.05 -7.28 -7.95
C TYR A 29 -16.53 -5.90 -7.57
N GLU A 30 -16.65 -5.57 -6.31
CA GLU A 30 -16.22 -4.29 -5.75
C GLU A 30 -15.58 -4.51 -4.38
N ARG A 31 -14.58 -3.70 -4.07
CA ARG A 31 -13.95 -3.63 -2.74
C ARG A 31 -13.63 -2.20 -2.40
N VAL A 32 -14.04 -1.79 -1.20
CA VAL A 32 -13.66 -0.51 -0.58
C VAL A 32 -12.98 -0.82 0.74
N ARG A 33 -11.87 -0.17 1.00
CA ARG A 33 -11.12 -0.27 2.26
C ARG A 33 -10.88 1.14 2.78
N LEU A 34 -11.50 1.50 3.87
CA LEU A 34 -11.41 2.83 4.47
C LEU A 34 -10.17 2.97 5.35
N HIS A 35 -9.85 1.95 6.15
CA HIS A 35 -8.76 1.97 7.12
C HIS A 35 -7.84 0.75 6.97
N PRO A 36 -7.10 0.62 5.84
CA PRO A 36 -6.19 -0.51 5.67
C PRO A 36 -5.02 -0.42 6.67
N ARG A 37 -4.73 -1.52 7.39
CA ARG A 37 -3.68 -1.57 8.41
C ARG A 37 -2.27 -1.74 7.87
N GLY A 38 -2.13 -2.02 6.57
CA GLY A 38 -0.83 -2.24 5.93
C GLY A 38 -0.87 -1.96 4.44
N SER A 39 0.30 -1.95 3.84
CA SER A 39 0.49 -1.80 2.40
C SER A 39 -0.27 -2.87 1.63
N PHE A 40 -0.81 -2.50 0.49
CA PHE A 40 -1.55 -3.37 -0.41
C PHE A 40 -0.98 -3.30 -1.82
N PHE A 41 -0.86 -4.44 -2.46
CA PHE A 41 -0.44 -4.58 -3.86
C PHE A 41 -1.50 -5.35 -4.63
N MET A 42 -1.78 -4.89 -5.83
CA MET A 42 -2.62 -5.57 -6.81
C MET A 42 -1.95 -5.49 -8.17
N ILE A 43 -1.71 -6.63 -8.80
CA ILE A 43 -1.00 -6.75 -10.07
C ILE A 43 -1.96 -7.37 -11.09
N CYS A 44 -2.28 -6.64 -12.15
CA CYS A 44 -3.16 -7.15 -13.20
C CYS A 44 -2.43 -8.14 -14.11
N VAL A 45 -2.91 -9.38 -14.14
CA VAL A 45 -2.39 -10.47 -14.98
C VAL A 45 -3.11 -10.51 -16.33
N GLU A 46 -4.45 -10.40 -16.30
CA GLU A 46 -5.30 -10.52 -17.48
C GLU A 46 -6.57 -9.68 -17.31
N GLY A 47 -7.08 -9.17 -18.42
CA GLY A 47 -8.24 -8.30 -18.41
C GLY A 47 -7.97 -6.93 -17.80
N SER A 48 -8.93 -6.34 -17.13
CA SER A 48 -8.79 -5.05 -16.48
C SER A 48 -9.87 -4.78 -15.45
N GLY A 49 -9.55 -3.92 -14.48
CA GLY A 49 -10.48 -3.35 -13.53
C GLY A 49 -10.24 -1.85 -13.35
N ARG A 50 -11.03 -1.23 -12.50
CA ARG A 50 -10.90 0.17 -12.12
C ARG A 50 -10.35 0.25 -10.69
N VAL A 51 -9.42 1.16 -10.47
CA VAL A 51 -8.83 1.47 -9.16
C VAL A 51 -8.95 2.96 -8.88
N LEU A 52 -9.21 3.31 -7.64
CA LEU A 52 -9.29 4.70 -7.20
C LEU A 52 -7.89 5.22 -6.88
N LEU A 53 -7.40 6.16 -7.68
CA LEU A 53 -6.09 6.81 -7.54
C LEU A 53 -6.31 8.32 -7.47
N ASP A 54 -5.85 8.98 -6.43
CA ASP A 54 -5.99 10.44 -6.23
C ASP A 54 -7.43 10.95 -6.47
N GLY A 55 -8.42 10.25 -5.93
CA GLY A 55 -9.83 10.59 -6.08
C GLY A 55 -10.42 10.35 -7.46
N ARG A 56 -9.70 9.72 -8.38
CA ARG A 56 -10.16 9.43 -9.75
C ARG A 56 -10.08 7.94 -10.06
N TRP A 57 -11.11 7.43 -10.73
CA TRP A 57 -11.13 6.06 -11.23
C TRP A 57 -10.23 5.90 -12.46
N GLN A 58 -9.20 5.05 -12.33
CA GLN A 58 -8.28 4.74 -13.42
C GLN A 58 -8.32 3.26 -13.76
N THR A 59 -8.04 2.92 -15.02
CA THR A 59 -7.96 1.52 -15.46
C THR A 59 -6.65 0.89 -15.00
N LEU A 60 -6.73 -0.26 -14.36
CA LEU A 60 -5.60 -1.15 -14.09
C LEU A 60 -5.71 -2.34 -15.05
N GLY A 61 -4.90 -2.33 -16.11
CA GLY A 61 -4.85 -3.36 -17.14
C GLY A 61 -3.61 -4.25 -17.02
N LYS A 62 -3.53 -5.28 -17.87
CA LYS A 62 -2.38 -6.19 -17.92
C LYS A 62 -1.05 -5.44 -17.97
N GLY A 63 -0.06 -5.91 -17.22
CA GLY A 63 1.27 -5.29 -17.13
C GLY A 63 1.33 -4.05 -16.23
N THR A 64 0.30 -3.82 -15.41
CA THR A 64 0.30 -2.74 -14.41
C THR A 64 -0.03 -3.25 -13.02
N ALA A 65 0.51 -2.58 -12.01
CA ALA A 65 0.20 -2.82 -10.61
C ALA A 65 -0.32 -1.53 -9.95
N CYS A 66 -1.19 -1.70 -8.96
CA CYS A 66 -1.58 -0.67 -8.01
C CYS A 66 -0.98 -1.01 -6.65
N MET A 67 -0.33 -0.04 -6.03
CA MET A 67 0.17 -0.14 -4.66
C MET A 67 -0.50 0.93 -3.81
N ALA A 68 -1.04 0.54 -2.67
CA ALA A 68 -1.70 1.46 -1.74
C ALA A 68 -0.97 1.47 -0.39
N PRO A 69 -0.69 2.65 0.18
CA PRO A 69 -0.11 2.77 1.50
C PRO A 69 -1.11 2.38 2.60
N PRO A 70 -0.64 2.08 3.83
CA PRO A 70 -1.52 1.87 4.97
C PRO A 70 -2.28 3.15 5.32
N ARG A 71 -3.44 2.99 5.96
CA ARG A 71 -4.29 4.09 6.46
C ARG A 71 -4.84 5.05 5.40
N VAL A 72 -4.58 4.80 4.12
CA VAL A 72 -5.14 5.56 3.00
C VAL A 72 -6.27 4.76 2.36
N PRO A 73 -7.48 5.32 2.26
CA PRO A 73 -8.60 4.65 1.61
C PRO A 73 -8.25 4.20 0.20
N ASN A 74 -8.66 2.99 -0.16
CA ASN A 74 -8.50 2.49 -1.52
C ASN A 74 -9.74 1.69 -1.95
N ALA A 75 -10.05 1.78 -3.23
CA ALA A 75 -11.20 1.10 -3.80
C ALA A 75 -10.88 0.58 -5.21
N PHE A 76 -11.53 -0.51 -5.57
CA PHE A 76 -11.42 -1.09 -6.90
C PHE A 76 -12.65 -1.93 -7.24
N HIS A 77 -12.97 -1.99 -8.54
CA HIS A 77 -14.11 -2.74 -9.05
C HIS A 77 -13.89 -3.25 -10.47
N VAL A 78 -14.72 -4.20 -10.89
CA VAL A 78 -14.78 -4.70 -12.27
C VAL A 78 -15.97 -4.07 -12.99
N LEU A 79 -15.76 -3.62 -14.22
CA LEU A 79 -16.85 -3.08 -15.06
C LEU A 79 -17.76 -4.22 -15.58
N PRO A 80 -19.06 -3.94 -15.80
CA PRO A 80 -19.97 -4.91 -16.42
C PRO A 80 -19.43 -5.50 -17.73
N GLY A 81 -19.59 -6.79 -17.92
CA GLY A 81 -19.11 -7.53 -19.09
C GLY A 81 -17.58 -7.69 -19.17
N LYS A 82 -16.83 -7.30 -18.16
CA LYS A 82 -15.37 -7.49 -18.08
C LYS A 82 -15.01 -8.56 -17.06
N ALA A 83 -13.85 -9.19 -17.28
CA ALA A 83 -13.19 -10.06 -16.32
C ALA A 83 -11.81 -9.50 -15.96
N TRP A 84 -11.37 -9.80 -14.76
CA TRP A 84 -10.10 -9.31 -14.24
C TRP A 84 -9.39 -10.41 -13.45
N ARG A 85 -8.24 -10.87 -13.92
CA ARG A 85 -7.35 -11.78 -13.19
C ARG A 85 -6.21 -10.97 -12.62
N PHE A 86 -5.97 -11.08 -11.32
CA PHE A 86 -4.92 -10.32 -10.64
C PHE A 86 -4.31 -11.12 -9.48
N LEU A 87 -3.03 -10.82 -9.22
CA LEU A 87 -2.31 -11.20 -8.02
C LEU A 87 -2.47 -10.08 -7.01
N TRP A 88 -2.50 -10.43 -5.73
CA TRP A 88 -2.56 -9.43 -4.69
C TRP A 88 -1.88 -9.88 -3.42
N LEU A 89 -1.39 -8.93 -2.61
CA LEU A 89 -0.90 -9.16 -1.27
C LEU A 89 -1.24 -7.99 -0.35
N ARG A 90 -1.42 -8.30 0.93
CA ARG A 90 -1.70 -7.35 2.01
C ARG A 90 -0.72 -7.56 3.13
N TYR A 91 -0.18 -6.47 3.60
CA TYR A 91 0.70 -6.43 4.77
C TYR A 91 -0.09 -6.12 6.03
N GLU A 92 0.45 -6.55 7.17
CA GLU A 92 0.10 -6.07 8.51
C GLU A 92 1.26 -5.21 9.01
N GLU A 93 1.06 -3.89 9.04
CA GLU A 93 2.11 -2.93 9.37
C GLU A 93 1.64 -2.02 10.52
N PRO A 94 2.02 -2.35 11.78
CA PRO A 94 1.75 -1.50 12.93
C PRO A 94 2.26 -0.08 12.73
N ALA A 95 1.67 0.90 13.44
CA ALA A 95 1.97 2.32 13.24
C ALA A 95 3.45 2.70 13.46
N PHE A 96 4.15 1.95 14.32
CA PHE A 96 5.58 2.17 14.60
C PHE A 96 6.53 1.55 13.55
N VAL A 97 6.00 0.83 12.57
CA VAL A 97 6.78 0.19 11.50
C VAL A 97 6.76 1.07 10.26
N THR A 98 7.93 1.21 9.62
CA THR A 98 8.01 1.84 8.30
C THR A 98 7.24 0.99 7.29
N PRO A 99 6.17 1.53 6.67
CA PRO A 99 5.41 0.79 5.70
C PRO A 99 6.22 0.52 4.43
N LEU A 100 5.90 -0.57 3.75
CA LEU A 100 6.55 -0.92 2.50
C LEU A 100 6.22 0.11 1.40
N VAL A 101 4.97 0.55 1.33
CA VAL A 101 4.53 1.64 0.44
C VAL A 101 4.34 2.90 1.28
N SER A 102 5.16 3.92 1.03
CA SER A 102 5.14 5.18 1.78
C SER A 102 4.59 6.36 0.96
N ALA A 103 3.90 6.10 -0.14
CA ALA A 103 3.21 7.13 -0.92
C ALA A 103 2.08 7.79 -0.11
N SER A 104 1.67 9.00 -0.51
CA SER A 104 0.55 9.71 0.12
C SER A 104 -0.83 9.26 -0.38
N SER A 105 -0.87 8.51 -1.47
CA SER A 105 -2.07 7.97 -2.11
C SER A 105 -1.71 6.66 -2.83
N PRO A 106 -2.69 5.85 -3.25
CA PRO A 106 -2.43 4.70 -4.09
C PRO A 106 -1.74 5.12 -5.39
N VAL A 107 -0.76 4.33 -5.84
CA VAL A 107 0.07 4.60 -7.02
C VAL A 107 -0.02 3.46 -8.03
N LYS A 108 0.13 3.80 -9.32
CA LYS A 108 0.12 2.85 -10.43
C LYS A 108 1.50 2.78 -11.06
N VAL A 109 1.99 1.57 -11.29
CA VAL A 109 3.31 1.30 -11.89
C VAL A 109 3.20 0.26 -13.01
N LYS A 110 4.16 0.27 -13.92
CA LYS A 110 4.35 -0.82 -14.90
C LYS A 110 5.13 -1.96 -14.26
N VAL A 111 4.77 -3.20 -14.59
CA VAL A 111 5.40 -4.40 -14.04
C VAL A 111 5.60 -5.48 -15.10
N ASP A 112 6.61 -6.30 -14.93
CA ASP A 112 6.73 -7.57 -15.64
C ASP A 112 5.84 -8.61 -14.95
N VAL A 113 4.68 -8.85 -15.55
CA VAL A 113 3.69 -9.78 -15.01
C VAL A 113 4.16 -11.23 -15.10
N GLY A 114 4.97 -11.59 -16.10
CA GLY A 114 5.42 -12.96 -16.30
C GLY A 114 6.19 -13.47 -15.09
N GLN A 115 7.21 -12.73 -14.66
CA GLN A 115 8.02 -13.05 -13.48
C GLN A 115 7.15 -13.15 -12.21
N LEU A 116 6.30 -12.15 -11.97
CA LEU A 116 5.46 -12.11 -10.78
C LEU A 116 4.48 -13.28 -10.74
N LEU A 117 3.85 -13.62 -11.87
CA LEU A 117 2.91 -14.73 -11.96
C LEU A 117 3.60 -16.07 -11.63
N HIS A 118 4.81 -16.32 -12.17
CA HIS A 118 5.57 -17.54 -11.88
C HIS A 118 5.85 -17.70 -10.37
N VAL A 119 6.20 -16.62 -9.69
CA VAL A 119 6.49 -16.66 -8.25
C VAL A 119 5.23 -16.98 -7.43
N TRP A 120 4.08 -16.39 -7.80
CA TRP A 120 2.79 -16.70 -7.12
C TRP A 120 2.31 -18.11 -7.41
N GLU A 121 2.41 -18.57 -8.67
CA GLU A 121 2.02 -19.92 -9.04
C GLU A 121 2.97 -20.98 -8.45
N GLY A 122 4.27 -20.69 -8.32
CA GLY A 122 5.22 -21.54 -7.62
C GLY A 122 4.89 -21.70 -6.15
N LEU A 123 4.61 -20.60 -5.44
CA LEU A 123 4.15 -20.66 -4.05
C LEU A 123 2.84 -21.47 -3.92
N ARG A 124 1.92 -21.26 -4.84
CA ARG A 124 0.64 -21.99 -4.85
C ARG A 124 0.85 -23.47 -5.05
N ALA A 125 1.66 -23.86 -6.05
CA ALA A 125 1.94 -25.26 -6.35
C ALA A 125 2.60 -25.97 -5.16
N GLU A 126 3.57 -25.33 -4.49
CA GLU A 126 4.21 -25.85 -3.29
C GLU A 126 3.21 -26.01 -2.14
N TRP A 127 2.33 -25.01 -1.95
CA TRP A 127 1.31 -25.05 -0.91
C TRP A 127 0.27 -26.14 -1.14
N GLU A 128 -0.12 -26.39 -2.39
CA GLU A 128 -1.12 -27.41 -2.76
C GLU A 128 -0.51 -28.83 -2.84
N SER A 129 0.84 -28.97 -2.78
CA SER A 129 1.54 -30.25 -2.85
C SER A 129 2.25 -30.64 -1.53
N THR A 130 3.57 -30.54 -1.50
CA THR A 130 4.42 -31.02 -0.40
C THR A 130 4.38 -30.15 0.85
N ARG A 131 4.11 -28.86 0.71
CA ARG A 131 4.16 -27.85 1.79
C ARG A 131 5.49 -27.83 2.51
N ASP A 132 6.60 -28.07 1.78
CA ASP A 132 7.92 -28.01 2.40
C ASP A 132 8.20 -26.62 2.96
N ALA A 133 8.53 -26.55 4.24
CA ALA A 133 8.66 -25.27 4.95
C ALA A 133 9.80 -24.39 4.38
N LYS A 134 10.89 -25.01 3.87
CA LYS A 134 12.02 -24.27 3.28
C LYS A 134 11.65 -23.75 1.90
N ALA A 135 11.00 -24.59 1.07
CA ALA A 135 10.53 -24.17 -0.25
C ALA A 135 9.50 -23.04 -0.12
N LEU A 136 8.51 -23.16 0.75
CA LEU A 136 7.54 -22.09 1.04
C LEU A 136 8.25 -20.80 1.50
N HIS A 137 9.26 -20.90 2.34
CA HIS A 137 10.04 -19.74 2.79
C HIS A 137 10.69 -19.03 1.59
N HIS A 138 11.37 -19.76 0.71
CA HIS A 138 12.02 -19.17 -0.47
C HIS A 138 11.02 -18.51 -1.44
N TRP A 139 9.86 -19.13 -1.69
CA TRP A 139 8.82 -18.52 -2.50
C TRP A 139 8.30 -17.21 -1.90
N VAL A 140 8.07 -17.20 -0.59
CA VAL A 140 7.63 -15.98 0.11
C VAL A 140 8.71 -14.90 0.10
N GLU A 141 10.00 -15.26 0.23
CA GLU A 141 11.11 -14.31 0.10
C GLU A 141 11.19 -13.69 -1.31
N LEU A 142 10.98 -14.49 -2.36
CA LEU A 142 10.92 -13.98 -3.74
C LEU A 142 9.76 -12.98 -3.92
N ILE A 143 8.57 -13.30 -3.40
CA ILE A 143 7.43 -12.38 -3.41
C ILE A 143 7.79 -11.08 -2.69
N GLN A 144 8.38 -11.18 -1.50
CA GLN A 144 8.80 -10.02 -0.71
C GLN A 144 9.87 -9.20 -1.43
N HIS A 145 10.83 -9.85 -2.08
CA HIS A 145 11.85 -9.17 -2.88
C HIS A 145 11.21 -8.35 -4.02
N HIS A 146 10.30 -8.94 -4.78
CA HIS A 146 9.59 -8.24 -5.85
C HIS A 146 8.73 -7.09 -5.33
N ALA A 147 8.01 -7.28 -4.22
CA ALA A 147 7.23 -6.23 -3.60
C ALA A 147 8.09 -5.04 -3.16
N ARG A 148 9.27 -5.30 -2.54
CA ARG A 148 10.24 -4.26 -2.16
C ARG A 148 10.77 -3.50 -3.37
N ARG A 149 11.15 -4.20 -4.44
CA ARG A 149 11.61 -3.57 -5.69
C ARG A 149 10.54 -2.66 -6.31
N LEU A 150 9.30 -3.12 -6.35
CA LEU A 150 8.20 -2.31 -6.87
C LEU A 150 7.93 -1.08 -6.01
N ALA A 151 8.08 -1.19 -4.70
CA ALA A 151 7.85 -0.10 -3.76
C ALA A 151 9.05 0.86 -3.63
N GLU A 152 10.26 0.48 -4.07
CA GLU A 152 11.49 1.26 -3.87
C GLU A 152 11.39 2.71 -4.37
N PRO A 153 10.84 3.02 -5.56
CA PRO A 153 10.65 4.40 -6.00
C PRO A 153 9.72 5.23 -5.08
N TRP A 154 8.93 4.57 -4.27
CA TRP A 154 7.93 5.14 -3.35
C TRP A 154 8.33 4.97 -1.87
N ARG A 155 9.58 4.56 -1.60
CA ARG A 155 10.16 4.61 -0.26
C ARG A 155 10.69 6.00 -0.03
N ARG A 156 10.03 6.70 0.88
CA ARG A 156 10.37 8.10 1.20
C ARG A 156 11.79 8.22 1.76
N ASP A 157 12.40 9.39 1.55
CA ASP A 157 13.57 9.82 2.32
C ASP A 157 13.30 9.58 3.81
N GLU A 158 14.19 8.87 4.46
CA GLU A 158 14.06 8.49 5.89
C GLU A 158 13.88 9.71 6.79
N ARG A 159 14.47 10.85 6.42
CA ARG A 159 14.34 12.13 7.14
C ARG A 159 12.91 12.65 7.06
N LEU A 160 12.32 12.65 5.87
CA LEU A 160 10.91 13.05 5.70
C LEU A 160 9.97 12.11 6.45
N ARG A 161 10.23 10.82 6.45
CA ARG A 161 9.43 9.86 7.18
C ARG A 161 9.43 10.13 8.69
N LYS A 162 10.63 10.32 9.27
CA LYS A 162 10.78 10.65 10.69
C LYS A 162 10.09 11.95 11.04
N LEU A 163 10.25 12.97 10.20
CA LEU A 163 9.58 14.25 10.38
C LEU A 163 8.06 14.09 10.42
N TRP A 164 7.48 13.48 9.40
CA TRP A 164 6.01 13.38 9.31
C TRP A 164 5.42 12.49 10.40
N ALA A 165 6.11 11.43 10.84
CA ALA A 165 5.72 10.67 12.02
C ALA A 165 5.70 11.51 13.30
N LYS A 166 6.68 12.41 13.49
CA LYS A 166 6.71 13.38 14.60
C LYS A 166 5.56 14.38 14.52
N VAL A 167 5.29 14.89 13.32
CA VAL A 167 4.18 15.82 13.06
C VAL A 167 2.82 15.15 13.35
N GLU A 168 2.63 13.90 12.95
CA GLU A 168 1.39 13.13 13.23
C GLU A 168 1.14 12.99 14.76
N GLN A 169 2.20 12.74 15.55
CA GLN A 169 2.09 12.66 17.01
C GLN A 169 1.76 14.01 17.66
N ARG A 170 2.11 15.12 17.01
CA ARG A 170 1.96 16.48 17.50
C ARG A 170 1.15 17.33 16.52
N ILE A 171 0.08 16.75 15.96
CA ILE A 171 -0.68 17.30 14.83
C ILE A 171 -1.38 18.63 15.15
N ALA A 172 -1.70 18.87 16.41
CA ALA A 172 -2.37 20.08 16.89
C ALA A 172 -1.43 21.29 17.00
N GLU A 173 -0.11 21.11 16.92
CA GLU A 173 0.83 22.20 17.02
C GLU A 173 0.87 23.07 15.75
N ASP A 174 1.28 24.34 15.92
CA ASP A 174 1.40 25.30 14.82
C ASP A 174 2.69 25.10 14.04
N TRP A 175 2.71 24.08 13.20
CA TRP A 175 3.82 23.78 12.31
C TRP A 175 3.95 24.80 11.18
N SER A 176 5.07 25.51 11.11
CA SER A 176 5.45 26.33 9.95
C SER A 176 6.37 25.57 9.00
N VAL A 177 6.52 26.04 7.75
CA VAL A 177 7.49 25.47 6.80
C VAL A 177 8.91 25.55 7.35
N ALA A 178 9.26 26.66 8.03
CA ALA A 178 10.56 26.85 8.66
C ALA A 178 10.82 25.78 9.75
N MET A 179 9.85 25.53 10.63
CA MET A 179 9.96 24.49 11.66
C MET A 179 10.10 23.09 11.05
N LEU A 180 9.30 22.77 10.04
CA LEU A 180 9.38 21.49 9.34
C LEU A 180 10.73 21.28 8.64
N ALA A 181 11.24 22.31 7.99
CA ALA A 181 12.55 22.27 7.33
C ALA A 181 13.70 22.11 8.34
N HIS A 182 13.64 22.84 9.45
CA HIS A 182 14.60 22.71 10.55
C HIS A 182 14.60 21.29 11.13
N GLU A 183 13.45 20.70 11.41
CA GLU A 183 13.30 19.32 11.89
C GLU A 183 13.82 18.28 10.89
N ALA A 184 13.71 18.56 9.59
CA ALA A 184 14.26 17.71 8.53
C ALA A 184 15.77 17.96 8.28
N HIS A 185 16.39 18.90 8.97
CA HIS A 185 17.79 19.32 8.78
C HIS A 185 18.11 19.77 7.35
N VAL A 186 17.22 20.54 6.74
CA VAL A 186 17.40 21.10 5.39
C VAL A 186 16.94 22.56 5.33
N SER A 187 17.31 23.28 4.26
CA SER A 187 16.76 24.62 4.00
C SER A 187 15.28 24.53 3.62
N GLU A 188 14.50 25.59 3.84
CA GLU A 188 13.09 25.63 3.46
C GLU A 188 12.87 25.39 1.96
N GLU A 189 13.72 25.95 1.10
CA GLU A 189 13.62 25.74 -0.35
C GLU A 189 13.86 24.28 -0.72
N HIS A 190 14.90 23.67 -0.15
CA HIS A 190 15.17 22.25 -0.34
C HIS A 190 14.02 21.39 0.18
N PHE A 191 13.47 21.73 1.35
CA PHE A 191 12.31 21.04 1.93
C PHE A 191 11.07 21.11 1.04
N ARG A 192 10.73 22.30 0.50
CA ARG A 192 9.62 22.46 -0.45
C ARG A 192 9.83 21.57 -1.68
N ARG A 193 11.02 21.59 -2.28
CA ARG A 193 11.36 20.76 -3.45
C ARG A 193 11.29 19.27 -3.12
N LEU A 194 11.77 18.87 -1.96
CA LEU A 194 11.72 17.49 -1.49
C LEU A 194 10.28 17.01 -1.28
N CYS A 195 9.42 17.85 -0.67
CA CYS A 195 8.00 17.53 -0.52
C CYS A 195 7.29 17.40 -1.87
N TRP A 196 7.56 18.29 -2.82
CA TRP A 196 7.00 18.15 -4.16
C TRP A 196 7.45 16.88 -4.86
N LYS A 197 8.74 16.52 -4.75
CA LYS A 197 9.30 15.30 -5.34
C LYS A 197 8.71 14.04 -4.70
N GLU A 198 8.64 13.99 -3.37
CA GLU A 198 8.30 12.77 -2.63
C GLU A 198 6.80 12.63 -2.34
N LEU A 199 6.04 13.74 -2.27
CA LEU A 199 4.64 13.78 -1.88
C LEU A 199 3.72 14.29 -2.97
N GLY A 200 4.25 14.87 -4.05
CA GLY A 200 3.48 15.52 -5.10
C GLY A 200 2.70 16.76 -4.66
N ARG A 201 3.05 17.34 -3.50
CA ARG A 201 2.34 18.49 -2.92
C ARG A 201 3.24 19.32 -2.02
N SER A 202 2.81 20.57 -1.70
CA SER A 202 3.54 21.44 -0.79
C SER A 202 3.53 20.92 0.66
N PRO A 203 4.50 21.30 1.51
CA PRO A 203 4.52 20.94 2.93
C PRO A 203 3.21 21.24 3.67
N ILE A 204 2.69 22.45 3.48
CA ILE A 204 1.43 22.88 4.14
C ILE A 204 0.23 22.09 3.63
N ALA A 205 0.14 21.83 2.32
CA ALA A 205 -0.94 21.01 1.78
C ALA A 205 -0.90 19.58 2.35
N HIS A 206 0.31 19.04 2.59
CA HIS A 206 0.44 17.73 3.22
C HIS A 206 0.04 17.78 4.71
N LEU A 207 0.48 18.80 5.46
CA LEU A 207 0.07 19.00 6.85
C LEU A 207 -1.46 19.12 6.99
N THR A 208 -2.10 19.91 6.12
CA THR A 208 -3.56 20.03 6.08
C THR A 208 -4.23 18.69 5.85
N SER A 209 -3.72 17.89 4.92
CA SER A 209 -4.22 16.52 4.67
C SER A 209 -4.11 15.62 5.91
N LEU A 210 -3.00 15.66 6.65
CA LEU A 210 -2.82 14.92 7.89
C LEU A 210 -3.79 15.37 8.99
N ARG A 211 -4.00 16.68 9.14
CA ARG A 211 -4.97 17.25 10.10
C ARG A 211 -6.41 16.80 9.78
N VAL A 212 -6.80 16.84 8.52
CA VAL A 212 -8.12 16.34 8.09
C VAL A 212 -8.28 14.86 8.39
N GLN A 213 -7.27 14.04 8.10
CA GLN A 213 -7.30 12.60 8.41
C GLN A 213 -7.41 12.35 9.93
N ALA A 214 -6.66 13.07 10.74
CA ALA A 214 -6.73 12.97 12.20
C ALA A 214 -8.12 13.37 12.74
N ALA A 215 -8.70 14.46 12.22
CA ALA A 215 -10.05 14.89 12.57
C ALA A 215 -11.10 13.84 12.20
N GLN A 216 -11.01 13.25 11.02
CA GLN A 216 -11.91 12.16 10.57
C GLN A 216 -11.82 10.94 11.49
N GLN A 217 -10.60 10.57 11.92
CA GLN A 217 -10.41 9.44 12.85
C GLN A 217 -11.02 9.71 14.22
N LEU A 218 -10.86 10.94 14.74
CA LEU A 218 -11.46 11.35 16.00
C LEU A 218 -13.00 11.31 15.94
N LEU A 219 -13.59 11.83 14.88
CA LEU A 219 -15.05 11.81 14.69
C LEU A 219 -15.58 10.37 14.58
N ALA A 220 -14.90 9.50 13.84
CA ALA A 220 -15.29 8.09 13.73
C ALA A 220 -15.23 7.38 15.09
N SER A 221 -14.15 7.59 15.87
CA SER A 221 -13.99 6.97 17.19
C SER A 221 -14.93 7.52 18.27
N THR A 222 -15.50 8.71 18.07
CA THR A 222 -16.47 9.33 18.99
C THR A 222 -17.87 8.78 18.73
N ASN A 223 -18.24 8.51 17.48
CA ASN A 223 -19.53 7.92 17.13
C ASN A 223 -19.68 6.47 17.63
N ASP A 224 -18.60 5.67 17.63
CA ASP A 224 -18.60 4.29 18.15
C ASP A 224 -18.79 4.19 19.69
N LYS A 225 -18.75 5.32 20.43
CA LYS A 225 -18.97 5.37 21.89
C LYS A 225 -20.38 5.79 22.29
N GLN A 226 -21.26 6.08 21.33
CA GLN A 226 -22.64 6.50 21.57
C GLN A 226 -23.69 5.43 21.22
N GLU A 227 -23.28 4.24 20.79
CA GLU A 227 -24.10 3.02 20.71
C GLU A 227 -23.70 2.04 21.84
#